data_0ee305382d0b05248882e3f0518ec97b
#
_entry.id   0ee305382d0b05248882e3f0518ec97b
#
_cell.length_a   1.000
_cell.length_b   1.000
_cell.length_c   1.000
_cell.angle_alpha   90.00
_cell.angle_beta   90.00
_cell.angle_gamma   90.00
#
_symmetry.space_group_name_H-M   'P 1'
#
loop_
_entity.id
_entity.type
_entity.pdbx_description
1 polymer ?
#
loop_
_entity_poly.entity_id
_entity_poly.type
_entity_poly.pdbx_seq_one_letter_code
_entity_poly.pdbx_strand_id
1 'polypeptide(L)'
;MTKIVTNLKNKKKISSHQPSVVNYSFQLKQHSPVKYLIFILPSLIWLTCRRLGLTKITHRINKSWFLPLLVGSTIWCLPAPTGVDQQAWHLLAIFLATVISFITKPMPIGAVAMIALTLCVISNTLTLEQGLSGFSDKTVWLTVSSYLVARAIIKTGLGTRIAYIFITLFGKNTLLVSYGLLMTDVILSTAMPSGNSRGGGVIFPIVKSLSTSYGSDPRDGTERKIGAFLMTTSFQGTQITTSLFLTAMVANPLMAELAEKIAGVE
;
A
#
# COMPACT_ATOMS: atom_id res chain seq x y z
N MET A 1 9.40 -20.99 29.09
CA MET A 1 8.60 -19.72 28.97
C MET A 1 9.26 -18.54 29.66
N THR A 2 9.78 -18.65 30.85
CA THR A 2 10.43 -17.58 31.63
C THR A 2 11.61 -16.91 30.90
N LYS A 3 12.43 -17.63 30.14
CA LYS A 3 13.59 -17.10 29.39
C LYS A 3 13.21 -16.22 28.23
N ILE A 4 12.04 -16.38 27.60
CA ILE A 4 11.59 -15.61 26.45
C ILE A 4 11.12 -14.22 26.91
N VAL A 5 10.43 -14.14 28.03
CA VAL A 5 9.94 -12.87 28.60
C VAL A 5 11.10 -12.01 29.11
N THR A 6 12.15 -12.63 29.65
CA THR A 6 13.34 -11.92 30.14
C THR A 6 14.19 -11.33 28.99
N ASN A 7 14.28 -12.04 27.85
CA ASN A 7 15.03 -11.54 26.69
C ASN A 7 14.33 -10.38 25.97
N LEU A 8 13.01 -10.32 26.00
CA LEU A 8 12.24 -9.21 25.45
C LEU A 8 12.35 -7.94 26.33
N LYS A 9 12.47 -8.09 27.65
CA LYS A 9 12.70 -6.94 28.56
C LYS A 9 14.10 -6.32 28.39
N ASN A 10 15.13 -7.13 28.14
CA ASN A 10 16.49 -6.61 27.95
C ASN A 10 16.69 -5.92 26.58
N LYS A 11 15.98 -6.30 25.52
CA LYS A 11 16.04 -5.60 24.22
C LYS A 11 15.42 -4.19 24.24
N LYS A 12 14.55 -3.90 25.22
CA LYS A 12 13.95 -2.56 25.38
C LYS A 12 14.91 -1.50 25.94
N LYS A 13 16.07 -1.92 26.49
CA LYS A 13 17.05 -1.02 27.11
C LYS A 13 18.15 -0.53 26.16
N ILE A 14 18.23 -1.05 24.91
CA ILE A 14 19.32 -0.74 23.96
C ILE A 14 18.89 0.20 22.82
N SER A 15 17.63 0.63 22.75
CA SER A 15 17.13 1.50 21.67
C SER A 15 16.78 2.91 22.14
N SER A 16 17.70 3.59 22.86
CA SER A 16 17.57 5.01 23.21
C SER A 16 18.68 5.88 22.60
N HIS A 17 19.02 5.63 21.32
CA HIS A 17 19.75 6.60 20.54
C HIS A 17 18.84 7.15 19.44
N GLN A 18 18.09 8.20 19.76
CA GLN A 18 17.53 9.11 18.77
C GLN A 18 18.63 10.08 18.32
N PRO A 19 18.84 10.27 17.00
CA PRO A 19 19.67 11.37 16.54
C PRO A 19 18.98 12.69 16.81
N SER A 20 19.68 13.59 17.46
CA SER A 20 19.32 14.97 17.78
C SER A 20 18.84 15.72 16.53
N VAL A 21 17.63 16.28 16.61
CA VAL A 21 17.10 17.26 15.65
C VAL A 21 17.92 18.52 15.79
N VAL A 22 18.72 18.81 14.78
CA VAL A 22 19.48 20.07 14.67
C VAL A 22 18.50 21.18 14.29
N ASN A 23 18.18 22.03 15.26
CA ASN A 23 17.44 23.28 15.06
C ASN A 23 18.31 24.29 14.30
N TYR A 24 18.03 24.51 13.02
CA TYR A 24 18.54 25.65 12.28
C TYR A 24 17.56 26.80 12.39
N SER A 25 17.76 27.67 13.39
CA SER A 25 17.19 29.02 13.43
C SER A 25 17.99 29.91 12.46
N PHE A 26 17.43 30.22 11.31
CA PHE A 26 18.02 31.10 10.31
C PHE A 26 17.56 32.54 10.61
N GLN A 27 18.45 33.39 11.08
CA GLN A 27 18.24 34.83 11.20
C GLN A 27 18.25 35.47 9.79
N LEU A 28 17.09 35.92 9.34
CA LEU A 28 16.96 36.74 8.15
C LEU A 28 17.29 38.19 8.49
N LYS A 29 18.43 38.69 8.04
CA LYS A 29 18.79 40.11 7.99
C LYS A 29 18.26 40.72 6.71
N GLN A 30 17.46 41.76 6.86
CA GLN A 30 16.67 42.48 5.88
C GLN A 30 17.54 43.30 4.90
N HIS A 31 17.64 42.88 3.63
CA HIS A 31 17.98 43.72 2.51
C HIS A 31 17.27 43.26 1.24
N SER A 32 16.66 44.20 0.56
CA SER A 32 15.75 44.14 -0.61
C SER A 32 16.00 42.99 -1.63
N PRO A 33 15.04 42.06 -1.80
CA PRO A 33 15.33 40.75 -2.39
C PRO A 33 14.76 40.45 -3.78
N VAL A 34 14.22 41.40 -4.53
CA VAL A 34 13.47 41.05 -5.77
C VAL A 34 14.39 40.65 -6.94
N LYS A 35 15.63 41.14 -6.97
CA LYS A 35 16.59 40.80 -8.05
C LYS A 35 17.30 39.45 -7.85
N TYR A 36 17.41 38.97 -6.63
CA TYR A 36 18.05 37.68 -6.34
C TYR A 36 17.08 36.48 -6.44
N LEU A 37 15.77 36.74 -6.37
CA LEU A 37 14.76 35.66 -6.40
C LEU A 37 14.75 34.92 -7.75
N ILE A 38 15.00 35.62 -8.87
CA ILE A 38 14.99 35.05 -10.21
C ILE A 38 16.21 34.12 -10.46
N PHE A 39 17.34 34.37 -9.77
CA PHE A 39 18.53 33.52 -9.89
C PHE A 39 18.57 32.38 -8.86
N ILE A 40 17.90 32.54 -7.71
CA ILE A 40 17.92 31.58 -6.61
C ILE A 40 16.81 30.52 -6.79
N LEU A 41 15.68 30.88 -7.41
CA LEU A 41 14.57 29.93 -7.64
C LEU A 41 14.99 28.68 -8.44
N PRO A 42 15.72 28.76 -9.57
CA PRO A 42 16.16 27.60 -10.32
C PRO A 42 17.18 26.75 -9.54
N SER A 43 18.06 27.38 -8.77
CA SER A 43 19.07 26.67 -7.95
C SER A 43 18.46 26.02 -6.70
N LEU A 44 17.44 26.64 -6.09
CA LEU A 44 16.66 26.06 -5.00
C LEU A 44 15.78 24.90 -5.47
N ILE A 45 15.12 25.03 -6.62
CA ILE A 45 14.36 23.95 -7.25
C ILE A 45 15.31 22.79 -7.61
N TRP A 46 16.49 23.09 -8.14
CA TRP A 46 17.49 22.06 -8.45
C TRP A 46 18.08 21.39 -7.18
N LEU A 47 18.32 22.16 -6.11
CA LEU A 47 18.77 21.64 -4.81
C LEU A 47 17.70 20.83 -4.07
N THR A 48 16.45 21.27 -4.13
CA THR A 48 15.31 20.51 -3.57
C THR A 48 15.04 19.25 -4.38
N CYS A 49 15.10 19.30 -5.70
CA CYS A 49 15.05 18.11 -6.57
C CYS A 49 16.20 17.14 -6.30
N ARG A 50 17.42 17.64 -6.03
CA ARG A 50 18.59 16.82 -5.70
C ARG A 50 18.50 16.21 -4.29
N ARG A 51 17.98 16.96 -3.29
CA ARG A 51 17.75 16.45 -1.92
C ARG A 51 16.64 15.41 -1.86
N LEU A 52 15.61 15.53 -2.71
CA LEU A 52 14.51 14.57 -2.83
C LEU A 52 14.88 13.33 -3.66
N GLY A 53 16.12 13.20 -4.13
CA GLY A 53 16.56 12.06 -4.93
C GLY A 53 15.93 12.00 -6.33
N LEU A 54 15.28 13.08 -6.78
CA LEU A 54 14.56 13.16 -8.06
C LEU A 54 15.51 13.04 -9.27
N THR A 55 16.81 13.34 -9.11
CA THR A 55 17.82 13.18 -10.18
C THR A 55 18.08 11.71 -10.54
N LYS A 56 17.87 10.76 -9.61
CA LYS A 56 17.88 9.32 -9.93
C LYS A 56 16.55 8.84 -10.54
N ILE A 57 15.48 9.56 -10.29
CA ILE A 57 14.13 9.26 -10.79
C ILE A 57 14.05 9.57 -12.29
N THR A 58 14.63 10.68 -12.77
CA THR A 58 14.53 11.10 -14.19
C THR A 58 15.14 10.09 -15.17
N HIS A 59 16.24 9.43 -14.82
CA HIS A 59 16.85 8.43 -15.71
C HIS A 59 16.09 7.08 -15.72
N ARG A 60 15.36 6.78 -14.64
CA ARG A 60 14.51 5.57 -14.55
C ARG A 60 13.13 5.81 -15.16
N ILE A 61 12.63 7.05 -15.08
CA ILE A 61 11.34 7.46 -15.67
C ILE A 61 11.33 7.20 -17.17
N ASN A 62 12.42 7.46 -17.86
CA ASN A 62 12.44 7.36 -19.33
C ASN A 62 12.25 5.93 -19.87
N LYS A 63 12.71 4.90 -19.16
CA LYS A 63 12.51 3.50 -19.57
C LYS A 63 11.17 2.91 -19.11
N SER A 64 10.67 3.31 -17.94
CA SER A 64 9.43 2.76 -17.37
C SER A 64 8.18 3.29 -18.05
N TRP A 65 8.24 4.49 -18.67
CA TRP A 65 7.13 5.06 -19.44
C TRP A 65 6.99 4.48 -20.84
N PHE A 66 8.06 3.90 -21.37
CA PHE A 66 8.07 3.41 -22.76
C PHE A 66 6.99 2.36 -23.00
N LEU A 67 6.88 1.35 -22.14
CA LEU A 67 5.92 0.26 -22.30
C LEU A 67 4.44 0.72 -22.18
N PRO A 68 4.03 1.49 -21.18
CA PRO A 68 2.66 2.01 -21.10
C PRO A 68 2.28 2.88 -22.29
N LEU A 69 3.17 3.79 -22.70
CA LEU A 69 2.91 4.67 -23.85
C LEU A 69 2.84 3.89 -25.15
N LEU A 70 3.71 2.91 -25.35
CA LEU A 70 3.70 2.07 -26.55
C LEU A 70 2.39 1.28 -26.63
N VAL A 71 1.95 0.62 -25.57
CA VAL A 71 0.70 -0.15 -25.57
C VAL A 71 -0.51 0.77 -25.72
N GLY A 72 -0.57 1.87 -24.98
CA GLY A 72 -1.66 2.83 -25.07
C GLY A 72 -1.79 3.43 -26.48
N SER A 73 -0.69 3.88 -27.08
CA SER A 73 -0.69 4.45 -28.42
C SER A 73 -1.00 3.43 -29.50
N THR A 74 -0.55 2.18 -29.36
CA THR A 74 -0.85 1.12 -30.33
C THR A 74 -2.34 0.84 -30.36
N ILE A 75 -2.99 0.66 -29.20
CA ILE A 75 -4.43 0.40 -29.13
C ILE A 75 -5.22 1.63 -29.57
N TRP A 76 -4.78 2.83 -29.23
CA TRP A 76 -5.43 4.08 -29.65
C TRP A 76 -5.47 4.24 -31.18
N CYS A 77 -4.39 3.88 -31.87
CA CYS A 77 -4.28 3.99 -33.33
C CYS A 77 -4.99 2.87 -34.10
N LEU A 78 -5.33 1.75 -33.45
CA LEU A 78 -6.07 0.66 -34.07
C LEU A 78 -7.55 1.02 -34.22
N PRO A 79 -8.20 0.66 -35.34
CA PRO A 79 -9.64 0.84 -35.49
C PRO A 79 -10.39 -0.02 -34.47
N ALA A 80 -11.51 0.51 -33.96
CA ALA A 80 -12.35 -0.24 -33.04
C ALA A 80 -12.90 -1.52 -33.73
N PRO A 81 -12.95 -2.64 -33.02
CA PRO A 81 -13.58 -3.86 -33.53
C PRO A 81 -15.06 -3.66 -33.82
N THR A 82 -15.61 -4.45 -34.74
CA THR A 82 -17.04 -4.42 -35.07
C THR A 82 -17.90 -4.64 -33.83
N GLY A 83 -18.77 -3.65 -33.51
CA GLY A 83 -19.65 -3.71 -32.34
C GLY A 83 -19.16 -2.96 -31.10
N VAL A 84 -17.98 -2.34 -31.13
CA VAL A 84 -17.44 -1.50 -30.04
C VAL A 84 -17.43 -0.04 -30.47
N ASP A 85 -17.98 0.83 -29.60
CA ASP A 85 -17.92 2.27 -29.83
C ASP A 85 -16.48 2.78 -29.75
N GLN A 86 -16.14 3.76 -30.61
CA GLN A 86 -14.80 4.33 -30.67
C GLN A 86 -14.37 4.98 -29.34
N GLN A 87 -15.30 5.60 -28.60
CA GLN A 87 -15.02 6.16 -27.27
C GLN A 87 -14.66 5.08 -26.27
N ALA A 88 -15.39 3.96 -26.27
CA ALA A 88 -15.10 2.81 -25.41
C ALA A 88 -13.73 2.18 -25.74
N TRP A 89 -13.36 2.15 -27.04
CA TRP A 89 -12.05 1.66 -27.48
C TRP A 89 -10.89 2.54 -26.98
N HIS A 90 -11.05 3.85 -27.09
CA HIS A 90 -10.07 4.80 -26.54
C HIS A 90 -9.97 4.73 -25.02
N LEU A 91 -11.10 4.56 -24.31
CA LEU A 91 -11.10 4.36 -22.87
C LEU A 91 -10.32 3.08 -22.47
N LEU A 92 -10.51 2.00 -23.22
CA LEU A 92 -9.75 0.77 -23.02
C LEU A 92 -8.23 0.98 -23.19
N ALA A 93 -7.84 1.77 -24.22
CA ALA A 93 -6.43 2.10 -24.44
C ALA A 93 -5.80 2.83 -23.24
N ILE A 94 -6.49 3.85 -22.70
CA ILE A 94 -6.03 4.59 -21.50
C ILE A 94 -6.01 3.67 -20.29
N PHE A 95 -7.03 2.84 -20.11
CA PHE A 95 -7.12 1.90 -18.99
C PHE A 95 -5.96 0.92 -18.99
N LEU A 96 -5.67 0.26 -20.11
CA LEU A 96 -4.55 -0.69 -20.21
C LEU A 96 -3.20 -0.02 -20.02
N ALA A 97 -2.99 1.17 -20.58
CA ALA A 97 -1.79 1.98 -20.33
C ALA A 97 -1.61 2.31 -18.85
N THR A 98 -2.71 2.61 -18.14
CA THR A 98 -2.71 2.90 -16.70
C THR A 98 -2.35 1.67 -15.88
N VAL A 99 -2.96 0.50 -16.19
CA VAL A 99 -2.66 -0.77 -15.50
C VAL A 99 -1.18 -1.14 -15.68
N ILE A 100 -0.65 -1.02 -16.91
CA ILE A 100 0.77 -1.27 -17.18
C ILE A 100 1.66 -0.27 -16.41
N SER A 101 1.23 1.00 -16.30
CA SER A 101 1.94 2.00 -15.49
C SER A 101 1.96 1.64 -14.02
N PHE A 102 0.92 1.04 -13.46
CA PHE A 102 0.92 0.56 -12.08
C PHE A 102 1.93 -0.57 -11.84
N ILE A 103 2.14 -1.43 -12.85
CA ILE A 103 3.12 -2.52 -12.80
C ILE A 103 4.55 -1.99 -12.97
N THR A 104 4.78 -1.13 -13.97
CA THR A 104 6.12 -0.58 -14.28
C THR A 104 6.57 0.51 -13.31
N LYS A 105 5.62 1.09 -12.54
CA LYS A 105 5.85 2.11 -11.49
C LYS A 105 6.72 3.28 -11.95
N PRO A 106 6.39 3.94 -13.07
CA PRO A 106 7.12 5.13 -13.51
C PRO A 106 6.99 6.30 -12.54
N MET A 107 5.83 6.39 -11.86
CA MET A 107 5.49 7.38 -10.84
C MET A 107 4.70 6.72 -9.69
N PRO A 108 4.47 7.44 -8.56
CA PRO A 108 3.55 6.98 -7.52
C PRO A 108 2.16 6.69 -8.10
N ILE A 109 1.52 5.60 -7.62
CA ILE A 109 0.24 5.10 -8.15
C ILE A 109 -0.83 6.21 -8.24
N GLY A 110 -0.93 7.07 -7.20
CA GLY A 110 -1.88 8.18 -7.19
C GLY A 110 -1.63 9.20 -8.30
N ALA A 111 -0.37 9.51 -8.61
CA ALA A 111 -0.04 10.42 -9.72
C ALA A 111 -0.40 9.83 -11.09
N VAL A 112 -0.13 8.53 -11.29
CA VAL A 112 -0.52 7.82 -12.52
C VAL A 112 -2.04 7.82 -12.67
N ALA A 113 -2.80 7.56 -11.61
CA ALA A 113 -4.25 7.57 -11.62
C ALA A 113 -4.82 8.95 -11.98
N MET A 114 -4.26 10.03 -11.41
CA MET A 114 -4.68 11.40 -11.74
C MET A 114 -4.38 11.78 -13.19
N ILE A 115 -3.22 11.39 -13.73
CA ILE A 115 -2.87 11.60 -15.13
C ILE A 115 -3.84 10.83 -16.03
N ALA A 116 -4.16 9.57 -15.73
CA ALA A 116 -5.09 8.77 -16.50
C ALA A 116 -6.50 9.39 -16.54
N LEU A 117 -7.02 9.83 -15.38
CA LEU A 117 -8.29 10.55 -15.28
C LEU A 117 -8.30 11.82 -16.11
N THR A 118 -7.23 12.61 -16.00
CA THR A 118 -7.08 13.85 -16.78
C THR A 118 -7.07 13.58 -18.28
N LEU A 119 -6.36 12.52 -18.71
CA LEU A 119 -6.34 12.10 -20.12
C LEU A 119 -7.73 11.66 -20.60
N CYS A 120 -8.51 10.91 -19.80
CA CYS A 120 -9.87 10.52 -20.14
C CYS A 120 -10.78 11.73 -20.39
N VAL A 121 -10.66 12.77 -19.56
CA VAL A 121 -11.47 14.00 -19.71
C VAL A 121 -11.00 14.83 -20.89
N ILE A 122 -9.69 15.05 -21.07
CA ILE A 122 -9.15 15.86 -22.17
C ILE A 122 -9.42 15.19 -23.53
N SER A 123 -9.34 13.86 -23.61
CA SER A 123 -9.62 13.11 -24.84
C SER A 123 -11.12 12.97 -25.14
N ASN A 124 -12.02 13.55 -24.31
CA ASN A 124 -13.46 13.42 -24.40
C ASN A 124 -13.96 11.96 -24.40
N THR A 125 -13.18 11.02 -23.84
CA THR A 125 -13.63 9.63 -23.65
C THR A 125 -14.59 9.51 -22.46
N LEU A 126 -14.46 10.41 -21.47
CA LEU A 126 -15.37 10.55 -20.35
C LEU A 126 -15.73 12.02 -20.16
N THR A 127 -16.97 12.29 -19.75
CA THR A 127 -17.36 13.63 -19.28
C THR A 127 -16.68 13.92 -17.94
N LEU A 128 -16.57 15.20 -17.58
CA LEU A 128 -15.99 15.61 -16.30
C LEU A 128 -16.76 14.97 -15.11
N GLU A 129 -18.07 14.90 -15.19
CA GLU A 129 -18.93 14.28 -14.16
C GLU A 129 -18.66 12.77 -14.02
N GLN A 130 -18.56 12.07 -15.15
CA GLN A 130 -18.23 10.64 -15.16
C GLN A 130 -16.82 10.40 -14.62
N GLY A 131 -15.84 11.20 -15.04
CA GLY A 131 -14.46 11.07 -14.55
C GLY A 131 -14.34 11.32 -13.03
N LEU A 132 -15.13 12.23 -12.48
CA LEU A 132 -15.12 12.57 -11.06
C LEU A 132 -16.15 11.80 -10.23
N SER A 133 -17.01 10.98 -10.84
CA SER A 133 -18.07 10.24 -10.12
C SER A 133 -17.54 9.38 -8.97
N GLY A 134 -16.34 8.78 -9.13
CA GLY A 134 -15.70 8.01 -8.08
C GLY A 134 -15.40 8.81 -6.79
N PHE A 135 -15.26 10.14 -6.87
CA PHE A 135 -15.07 10.97 -5.68
C PHE A 135 -16.36 11.18 -4.87
N SER A 136 -17.52 10.95 -5.47
CA SER A 136 -18.84 11.02 -4.81
C SER A 136 -19.33 9.65 -4.33
N ASP A 137 -18.59 8.59 -4.64
CA ASP A 137 -18.97 7.22 -4.31
C ASP A 137 -18.76 6.92 -2.82
N LYS A 138 -19.81 6.40 -2.16
CA LYS A 138 -19.79 6.05 -0.72
C LYS A 138 -18.80 4.91 -0.41
N THR A 139 -18.63 3.95 -1.33
CA THR A 139 -17.67 2.82 -1.17
C THR A 139 -16.24 3.32 -1.17
N VAL A 140 -15.92 4.32 -1.99
CA VAL A 140 -14.61 4.98 -2.01
C VAL A 140 -14.33 5.66 -0.67
N TRP A 141 -15.26 6.44 -0.13
CA TRP A 141 -15.08 7.14 1.15
C TRP A 141 -15.05 6.20 2.35
N LEU A 142 -15.86 5.13 2.34
CA LEU A 142 -15.77 4.06 3.32
C LEU A 142 -14.37 3.43 3.32
N THR A 143 -13.83 3.19 2.14
CA THR A 143 -12.48 2.66 1.95
C THR A 143 -11.41 3.60 2.50
N VAL A 144 -11.46 4.89 2.17
CA VAL A 144 -10.51 5.91 2.67
C VAL A 144 -10.54 5.97 4.19
N SER A 145 -11.75 6.04 4.78
CA SER A 145 -11.93 6.07 6.24
C SER A 145 -11.35 4.82 6.91
N SER A 146 -11.60 3.65 6.32
CA SER A 146 -11.08 2.38 6.83
C SER A 146 -9.55 2.29 6.74
N TYR A 147 -8.92 2.86 5.70
CA TYR A 147 -7.45 2.96 5.62
C TYR A 147 -6.88 3.88 6.70
N LEU A 148 -7.55 4.97 7.05
CA LEU A 148 -7.12 5.85 8.15
C LEU A 148 -7.15 5.11 9.48
N VAL A 149 -8.21 4.35 9.76
CA VAL A 149 -8.32 3.49 10.95
C VAL A 149 -7.22 2.42 10.95
N ALA A 150 -7.01 1.72 9.84
CA ALA A 150 -5.94 0.72 9.70
C ALA A 150 -4.56 1.32 9.98
N ARG A 151 -4.29 2.53 9.48
CA ARG A 151 -3.04 3.27 9.73
C ARG A 151 -2.86 3.60 11.21
N ALA A 152 -3.94 3.99 11.90
CA ALA A 152 -3.91 4.23 13.34
C ALA A 152 -3.59 2.95 14.12
N ILE A 153 -4.22 1.82 13.80
CA ILE A 153 -3.97 0.50 14.43
C ILE A 153 -2.50 0.08 14.27
N ILE A 154 -1.94 0.24 13.06
CA ILE A 154 -0.52 -0.08 12.80
C ILE A 154 0.39 0.86 13.59
N LYS A 155 0.14 2.18 13.55
CA LYS A 155 0.98 3.19 14.19
C LYS A 155 0.98 3.09 15.71
N THR A 156 -0.15 2.75 16.33
CA THR A 156 -0.28 2.58 17.78
C THR A 156 0.25 1.23 18.28
N GLY A 157 0.51 0.29 17.36
CA GLY A 157 0.90 -1.07 17.70
C GLY A 157 -0.23 -1.90 18.33
N LEU A 158 -1.49 -1.47 18.19
CA LEU A 158 -2.64 -2.19 18.74
C LEU A 158 -2.74 -3.59 18.15
N GLY A 159 -2.55 -3.75 16.84
CA GLY A 159 -2.55 -5.06 16.19
C GLY A 159 -1.51 -6.02 16.78
N THR A 160 -0.32 -5.52 17.08
CA THR A 160 0.74 -6.31 17.73
C THR A 160 0.36 -6.72 19.15
N ARG A 161 -0.31 -5.86 19.91
CA ARG A 161 -0.79 -6.19 21.25
C ARG A 161 -1.87 -7.28 21.22
N ILE A 162 -2.83 -7.18 20.31
CA ILE A 162 -3.86 -8.21 20.11
C ILE A 162 -3.20 -9.54 19.76
N ALA A 163 -2.22 -9.54 18.84
CA ALA A 163 -1.50 -10.75 18.46
C ALA A 163 -0.77 -11.41 19.65
N TYR A 164 -0.13 -10.63 20.51
CA TYR A 164 0.54 -11.18 21.69
C TYR A 164 -0.44 -11.80 22.70
N ILE A 165 -1.64 -11.24 22.85
CA ILE A 165 -2.69 -11.84 23.70
C ILE A 165 -3.05 -13.23 23.17
N PHE A 166 -3.33 -13.35 21.86
CA PHE A 166 -3.67 -14.64 21.26
C PHE A 166 -2.52 -15.64 21.27
N ILE A 167 -1.29 -15.19 21.03
CA ILE A 167 -0.11 -16.04 21.10
C ILE A 167 0.12 -16.55 22.54
N THR A 168 -0.12 -15.74 23.57
CA THR A 168 0.01 -16.18 24.95
C THR A 168 -1.08 -17.18 25.35
N LEU A 169 -2.29 -17.01 24.87
CA LEU A 169 -3.41 -17.93 25.11
C LEU A 169 -3.20 -19.28 24.43
N PHE A 170 -2.75 -19.26 23.17
CA PHE A 170 -2.60 -20.46 22.34
C PHE A 170 -1.17 -20.99 22.25
N GLY A 171 -0.19 -20.35 22.87
CA GLY A 171 1.25 -20.58 22.69
C GLY A 171 1.80 -21.91 23.27
N LYS A 172 0.96 -22.85 23.73
CA LYS A 172 1.41 -24.12 24.32
C LYS A 172 2.03 -25.06 23.29
N ASN A 173 1.51 -25.09 22.06
CA ASN A 173 1.93 -25.96 20.96
C ASN A 173 2.12 -25.16 19.69
N THR A 174 3.00 -25.61 18.79
CA THR A 174 3.27 -24.97 17.49
C THR A 174 2.00 -24.78 16.65
N LEU A 175 1.14 -25.81 16.64
CA LEU A 175 -0.13 -25.76 15.91
C LEU A 175 -1.06 -24.69 16.50
N LEU A 176 -1.15 -24.61 17.82
CA LEU A 176 -2.00 -23.62 18.49
C LEU A 176 -1.50 -22.20 18.29
N VAL A 177 -0.19 -21.97 18.16
CA VAL A 177 0.37 -20.65 17.81
C VAL A 177 -0.14 -20.19 16.45
N SER A 178 -0.23 -21.07 15.45
CA SER A 178 -0.78 -20.71 14.13
C SER A 178 -2.26 -20.33 14.22
N TYR A 179 -3.06 -21.03 15.00
CA TYR A 179 -4.46 -20.63 15.27
C TYR A 179 -4.56 -19.29 15.99
N GLY A 180 -3.66 -19.01 16.94
CA GLY A 180 -3.59 -17.69 17.59
C GLY A 180 -3.31 -16.55 16.62
N LEU A 181 -2.42 -16.77 15.65
CA LEU A 181 -2.14 -15.81 14.56
C LEU A 181 -3.35 -15.62 13.64
N LEU A 182 -4.04 -16.71 13.29
CA LEU A 182 -5.25 -16.66 12.48
C LEU A 182 -6.39 -15.90 13.20
N MET A 183 -6.62 -16.16 14.46
CA MET A 183 -7.61 -15.45 15.27
C MET A 183 -7.28 -13.95 15.38
N THR A 184 -6.01 -13.62 15.50
CA THR A 184 -5.56 -12.22 15.44
C THR A 184 -5.96 -11.59 14.10
N ASP A 185 -5.71 -12.26 12.98
CA ASP A 185 -6.03 -11.73 11.65
C ASP A 185 -7.55 -11.62 11.44
N VAL A 186 -8.34 -12.58 11.92
CA VAL A 186 -9.82 -12.51 11.91
C VAL A 186 -10.32 -11.26 12.64
N ILE A 187 -9.82 -10.97 13.83
CA ILE A 187 -10.23 -9.78 14.59
C ILE A 187 -9.78 -8.50 13.88
N LEU A 188 -8.55 -8.46 13.39
CA LEU A 188 -8.05 -7.30 12.66
C LEU A 188 -8.78 -7.09 11.33
N SER A 189 -9.33 -8.14 10.72
CA SER A 189 -10.03 -8.06 9.44
C SER A 189 -11.35 -7.28 9.52
N THR A 190 -11.94 -7.17 10.70
CA THR A 190 -13.15 -6.35 10.91
C THR A 190 -12.87 -4.85 10.80
N ALA A 191 -11.65 -4.41 11.16
CA ALA A 191 -11.28 -2.99 11.24
C ALA A 191 -10.23 -2.54 10.19
N MET A 192 -9.57 -3.49 9.52
CA MET A 192 -8.51 -3.20 8.54
C MET A 192 -8.87 -3.78 7.18
N PRO A 193 -9.33 -2.97 6.21
CA PRO A 193 -9.86 -3.43 4.92
C PRO A 193 -8.79 -3.82 3.90
N SER A 194 -7.67 -4.36 4.35
CA SER A 194 -6.57 -4.76 3.47
C SER A 194 -5.79 -5.93 4.06
N GLY A 195 -5.90 -7.10 3.44
CA GLY A 195 -5.11 -8.28 3.78
C GLY A 195 -3.60 -8.02 3.72
N ASN A 196 -3.14 -7.24 2.74
CA ASN A 196 -1.72 -6.87 2.63
C ASN A 196 -1.25 -6.01 3.82
N SER A 197 -2.07 -5.08 4.29
CA SER A 197 -1.74 -4.24 5.46
C SER A 197 -1.75 -5.05 6.75
N ARG A 198 -2.69 -5.99 6.93
CA ARG A 198 -2.74 -6.89 8.08
C ARG A 198 -1.58 -7.88 8.04
N GLY A 199 -1.49 -8.64 6.93
CA GLY A 199 -0.46 -9.66 6.75
C GLY A 199 0.94 -9.05 6.80
N GLY A 200 1.24 -8.04 5.98
CA GLY A 200 2.56 -7.43 5.90
C GLY A 200 2.89 -6.49 7.06
N GLY A 201 1.92 -5.73 7.56
CA GLY A 201 2.14 -4.70 8.58
C GLY A 201 2.10 -5.20 10.02
N VAL A 202 1.34 -6.28 10.30
CA VAL A 202 1.15 -6.80 11.66
C VAL A 202 1.61 -8.25 11.77
N ILE A 203 1.04 -9.16 10.98
CA ILE A 203 1.26 -10.61 11.15
C ILE A 203 2.69 -11.00 10.78
N PHE A 204 3.18 -10.58 9.62
CA PHE A 204 4.51 -10.96 9.13
C PHE A 204 5.66 -10.61 10.09
N PRO A 205 5.76 -9.38 10.67
CA PRO A 205 6.82 -9.07 11.64
C PRO A 205 6.77 -9.97 12.87
N ILE A 206 5.57 -10.34 13.31
CA ILE A 206 5.38 -11.22 14.49
C ILE A 206 5.81 -12.64 14.15
N VAL A 207 5.33 -13.19 13.03
CA VAL A 207 5.71 -14.53 12.54
C VAL A 207 7.22 -14.62 12.35
N LYS A 208 7.84 -13.59 11.76
CA LYS A 208 9.29 -13.53 11.60
C LYS A 208 10.03 -13.57 12.95
N SER A 209 9.57 -12.78 13.91
CA SER A 209 10.17 -12.74 15.26
C SER A 209 10.02 -14.08 15.98
N LEU A 210 8.85 -14.72 15.88
CA LEU A 210 8.61 -16.05 16.45
C LEU A 210 9.49 -17.10 15.79
N SER A 211 9.55 -17.13 14.45
CA SER A 211 10.38 -18.08 13.71
C SER A 211 11.83 -18.01 14.13
N THR A 212 12.38 -16.80 14.22
CA THR A 212 13.77 -16.60 14.69
C THR A 212 13.96 -17.05 16.14
N SER A 213 12.97 -16.78 17.02
CA SER A 213 13.03 -17.22 18.43
C SER A 213 13.01 -18.74 18.58
N TYR A 214 12.41 -19.46 17.63
CA TYR A 214 12.41 -20.93 17.58
C TYR A 214 13.58 -21.51 16.76
N GLY A 215 14.60 -20.71 16.42
CA GLY A 215 15.78 -21.17 15.69
C GLY A 215 15.48 -21.50 14.22
N SER A 216 14.53 -20.82 13.60
CA SER A 216 14.23 -20.93 12.18
C SER A 216 14.48 -19.58 11.50
N ASP A 217 15.67 -19.46 10.87
CA ASP A 217 16.10 -18.26 10.15
C ASP A 217 16.68 -18.66 8.78
N PRO A 218 16.26 -18.01 7.67
CA PRO A 218 16.81 -18.29 6.34
C PRO A 218 18.33 -18.04 6.23
N ARG A 219 18.87 -17.15 7.07
CA ARG A 219 20.32 -16.85 7.05
C ARG A 219 21.16 -18.01 7.57
N ASP A 220 20.58 -18.88 8.39
CA ASP A 220 21.26 -20.02 9.00
C ASP A 220 20.90 -21.34 8.28
N GLY A 221 20.18 -21.28 7.15
CA GLY A 221 19.71 -22.46 6.41
C GLY A 221 18.66 -23.29 7.15
N THR A 222 18.00 -22.69 8.15
CA THR A 222 17.00 -23.36 8.99
C THR A 222 15.55 -22.94 8.67
N GLU A 223 15.32 -22.34 7.51
CA GLU A 223 14.03 -21.81 7.06
C GLU A 223 12.92 -22.85 6.99
N ARG A 224 13.28 -24.12 6.71
CA ARG A 224 12.33 -25.25 6.56
C ARG A 224 11.79 -25.79 7.89
N LYS A 225 12.23 -25.26 9.03
CA LYS A 225 11.72 -25.61 10.35
C LYS A 225 10.33 -24.95 10.54
N ILE A 226 10.02 -24.55 11.79
CA ILE A 226 8.75 -23.92 12.16
C ILE A 226 8.43 -22.65 11.36
N GLY A 227 9.44 -21.92 10.89
CA GLY A 227 9.28 -20.69 10.14
C GLY A 227 8.49 -20.88 8.85
N ALA A 228 8.81 -21.92 8.07
CA ALA A 228 8.06 -22.22 6.84
C ALA A 228 6.59 -22.51 7.13
N PHE A 229 6.30 -23.29 8.17
CA PHE A 229 4.93 -23.59 8.59
C PHE A 229 4.16 -22.33 8.98
N LEU A 230 4.70 -21.52 9.89
CA LEU A 230 4.04 -20.31 10.36
C LEU A 230 3.82 -19.29 9.25
N MET A 231 4.81 -19.10 8.36
CA MET A 231 4.69 -18.19 7.23
C MET A 231 3.61 -18.64 6.24
N THR A 232 3.61 -19.92 5.86
CA THR A 232 2.63 -20.46 4.91
C THR A 232 1.22 -20.42 5.51
N THR A 233 1.05 -20.85 6.76
CA THR A 233 -0.26 -20.83 7.43
C THR A 233 -0.80 -19.41 7.57
N SER A 234 0.05 -18.46 7.98
CA SER A 234 -0.36 -17.05 8.12
C SER A 234 -0.72 -16.44 6.77
N PHE A 235 0.05 -16.71 5.71
CA PHE A 235 -0.24 -16.22 4.37
C PHE A 235 -1.58 -16.74 3.85
N GLN A 236 -1.80 -18.05 3.93
CA GLN A 236 -3.05 -18.67 3.47
C GLN A 236 -4.24 -18.23 4.33
N GLY A 237 -4.03 -18.16 5.63
CA GLY A 237 -5.04 -17.65 6.57
C GLY A 237 -5.47 -16.23 6.25
N THR A 238 -4.53 -15.35 5.95
CA THR A 238 -4.85 -13.96 5.55
C THR A 238 -5.68 -13.92 4.26
N GLN A 239 -5.47 -14.83 3.31
CA GLN A 239 -6.31 -14.91 2.10
C GLN A 239 -7.76 -15.30 2.46
N ILE A 240 -7.94 -16.26 3.37
CA ILE A 240 -9.27 -16.68 3.82
C ILE A 240 -9.95 -15.55 4.61
N THR A 241 -9.25 -14.91 5.53
CA THR A 241 -9.81 -13.83 6.37
C THR A 241 -10.20 -12.59 5.58
N THR A 242 -9.62 -12.35 4.39
CA THR A 242 -10.04 -11.25 3.51
C THR A 242 -11.43 -11.44 2.94
N SER A 243 -11.95 -12.65 2.90
CA SER A 243 -13.29 -12.99 2.39
C SER A 243 -14.35 -13.15 3.48
N LEU A 244 -13.96 -13.17 4.77
CA LEU A 244 -14.89 -13.44 5.87
C LEU A 244 -15.89 -12.30 6.14
N PHE A 245 -15.46 -11.06 5.97
CA PHE A 245 -16.27 -9.88 6.26
C PHE A 245 -16.31 -8.93 5.08
N LEU A 246 -17.41 -8.23 4.92
CA LEU A 246 -17.56 -7.21 3.88
C LEU A 246 -16.46 -6.13 4.00
N THR A 247 -16.09 -5.78 5.23
CA THR A 247 -15.06 -4.78 5.54
C THR A 247 -13.63 -5.32 5.51
N ALA A 248 -13.41 -6.62 5.34
CA ALA A 248 -12.08 -7.24 5.42
C ALA A 248 -11.19 -6.95 4.21
N MET A 249 -11.79 -6.63 3.06
CA MET A 249 -11.12 -6.24 1.83
C MET A 249 -11.95 -5.20 1.09
N VAL A 250 -11.27 -4.22 0.46
CA VAL A 250 -11.93 -3.16 -0.33
C VAL A 250 -12.75 -3.71 -1.50
N ALA A 251 -12.31 -4.82 -2.08
CA ALA A 251 -13.03 -5.44 -3.19
C ALA A 251 -14.39 -6.01 -2.80
N ASN A 252 -14.60 -6.43 -1.54
CA ASN A 252 -15.85 -7.06 -1.11
C ASN A 252 -17.06 -6.10 -1.23
N PRO A 253 -17.05 -4.87 -0.66
CA PRO A 253 -18.15 -3.95 -0.83
C PRO A 253 -18.34 -3.49 -2.27
N LEU A 254 -17.25 -3.35 -3.03
CA LEU A 254 -17.33 -3.01 -4.45
C LEU A 254 -18.01 -4.12 -5.26
N MET A 255 -17.68 -5.38 -4.99
CA MET A 255 -18.32 -6.53 -5.65
C MET A 255 -19.79 -6.65 -5.27
N ALA A 256 -20.15 -6.38 -4.02
CA ALA A 256 -21.54 -6.35 -3.59
C ALA A 256 -22.33 -5.24 -4.32
N GLU A 257 -21.78 -4.04 -4.41
CA GLU A 257 -22.39 -2.93 -5.14
C GLU A 257 -22.54 -3.21 -6.65
N LEU A 258 -21.56 -3.84 -7.27
CA LEU A 258 -21.63 -4.25 -8.67
C LEU A 258 -22.68 -5.36 -8.89
N ALA A 259 -22.77 -6.31 -7.98
CA ALA A 259 -23.78 -7.36 -8.03
C ALA A 259 -25.20 -6.78 -7.94
N GLU A 260 -25.43 -5.85 -7.01
CA GLU A 260 -26.69 -5.13 -6.88
C GLU A 260 -27.05 -4.36 -8.17
N LYS A 261 -26.10 -3.60 -8.73
CA LYS A 261 -26.31 -2.77 -9.92
C LYS A 261 -26.52 -3.57 -11.21
N ILE A 262 -25.82 -4.69 -11.38
CA ILE A 262 -25.81 -5.47 -12.63
C ILE A 262 -26.80 -6.61 -12.58
N ALA A 263 -26.87 -7.35 -11.49
CA ALA A 263 -27.69 -8.55 -11.36
C ALA A 263 -29.01 -8.31 -10.60
N GLY A 264 -29.22 -7.14 -10.00
CA GLY A 264 -30.41 -6.83 -9.22
C GLY A 264 -30.57 -7.72 -7.98
N VAL A 265 -29.47 -8.24 -7.46
CA VAL A 265 -29.44 -9.12 -6.28
C VAL A 265 -29.12 -8.24 -5.07
N GLU A 266 -30.06 -8.17 -4.10
CA GLU A 266 -29.86 -7.50 -2.79
C GLU A 266 -29.11 -8.40 -1.80
#